data_b0d6a59f0a3204a33cdbaba27b930b62
#
_entry.id   b0d6a59f0a3204a33cdbaba27b930b62
#
_cell.length_a   1.000
_cell.length_b   1.000
_cell.length_c   1.000
_cell.angle_alpha   90.00
_cell.angle_beta   90.00
_cell.angle_gamma   90.00
#
_symmetry.space_group_name_H-M   'P 1'
#
loop_
_entity.id
_entity.type
_entity.pdbx_description
1 polymer ?
#
loop_
_entity_poly.entity_id
_entity_poly.type
_entity_poly.pdbx_seq_one_letter_code
_entity_poly.pdbx_strand_id
1 'polypeptide(L)'
;MQRQGDTIFTGQNLMLALCQSVKNVLNTATGDIISYSPMMQKIGKTCLTPDIGTFVMFTGSMAGLVVINFPKDTAMEIYSSYMTSMGLDEKDLAANYTSDEVSDSLGELMNQIIGSFTREMSNKLRIQLSQSQPKMLVMPQEVQININLNLDNPLYRRVT
;
A
#
# COMPACT_ATOMS: atom_id res chain seq x y z
N MET A 1 13.43 3.41 -39.11
CA MET A 1 13.05 2.52 -37.98
C MET A 1 13.16 3.34 -36.70
N GLN A 2 12.08 3.99 -36.32
CA GLN A 2 12.04 4.88 -35.15
C GLN A 2 11.91 4.02 -33.90
N ARG A 3 12.86 4.10 -33.01
CA ARG A 3 12.76 3.57 -31.64
C ARG A 3 11.71 4.42 -30.90
N GLN A 4 10.55 3.85 -30.64
CA GLN A 4 9.60 4.42 -29.71
C GLN A 4 10.28 4.52 -28.34
N GLY A 5 10.20 5.72 -27.76
CA GLY A 5 10.93 6.09 -26.55
C GLY A 5 10.80 5.12 -25.41
N ASP A 6 11.93 4.66 -24.93
CA ASP A 6 12.06 4.02 -23.63
C ASP A 6 11.52 4.99 -22.58
N THR A 7 10.34 4.72 -22.06
CA THR A 7 9.82 5.45 -20.90
C THR A 7 10.77 5.15 -19.75
N ILE A 8 11.65 6.10 -19.45
CA ILE A 8 12.60 5.98 -18.36
C ILE A 8 11.78 5.79 -17.09
N PHE A 9 11.85 4.57 -16.56
CA PHE A 9 11.18 4.22 -15.33
C PHE A 9 11.86 4.96 -14.17
N THR A 10 11.14 5.88 -13.56
CA THR A 10 11.60 6.60 -12.38
C THR A 10 10.86 6.12 -11.14
N GLY A 11 11.51 6.16 -9.97
CA GLY A 11 10.85 5.87 -8.71
C GLY A 11 9.61 6.76 -8.45
N GLN A 12 9.54 7.91 -9.12
CA GLN A 12 8.37 8.78 -9.11
C GLN A 12 7.17 8.17 -9.82
N ASN A 13 7.36 7.60 -11.00
CA ASN A 13 6.28 6.94 -11.76
C ASN A 13 5.75 5.72 -11.01
N LEU A 14 6.63 4.98 -10.35
CA LEU A 14 6.26 3.84 -9.51
C LEU A 14 5.37 4.28 -8.32
N MET A 15 5.78 5.33 -7.62
CA MET A 15 5.02 5.83 -6.48
C MET A 15 3.66 6.41 -6.91
N LEU A 16 3.58 7.11 -8.03
CA LEU A 16 2.31 7.62 -8.57
C LEU A 16 1.36 6.48 -8.93
N ALA A 17 1.86 5.42 -9.56
CA ALA A 17 1.05 4.24 -9.86
C ALA A 17 0.54 3.55 -8.60
N LEU A 18 1.38 3.45 -7.57
CA LEU A 18 0.98 2.92 -6.27
C LEU A 18 -0.09 3.80 -5.61
N CYS A 19 0.10 5.10 -5.53
CA CYS A 19 -0.88 6.04 -4.97
C CYS A 19 -2.22 5.98 -5.72
N GLN A 20 -2.19 5.87 -7.04
CA GLN A 20 -3.40 5.73 -7.85
C GLN A 20 -4.11 4.39 -7.55
N SER A 21 -3.37 3.31 -7.36
CA SER A 21 -3.93 2.02 -6.99
C SER A 21 -4.56 2.06 -5.59
N VAL A 22 -3.89 2.68 -4.61
CA VAL A 22 -4.45 2.90 -3.27
C VAL A 22 -5.76 3.66 -3.35
N LYS A 23 -5.75 4.82 -4.01
CA LYS A 23 -6.94 5.66 -4.19
C LYS A 23 -8.09 4.89 -4.82
N ASN A 24 -7.85 4.22 -5.94
CA ASN A 24 -8.90 3.53 -6.68
C ASN A 24 -9.52 2.39 -5.88
N VAL A 25 -8.68 1.59 -5.21
CA VAL A 25 -9.15 0.45 -4.43
C VAL A 25 -9.93 0.93 -3.21
N LEU A 26 -9.39 1.86 -2.44
CA LEU A 26 -10.05 2.36 -1.24
C LEU A 26 -11.36 3.09 -1.57
N ASN A 27 -11.38 3.96 -2.59
CA ASN A 27 -12.63 4.63 -3.00
C ASN A 27 -13.70 3.62 -3.42
N THR A 28 -13.31 2.57 -4.14
CA THR A 28 -14.28 1.54 -4.56
C THR A 28 -14.76 0.70 -3.39
N ALA A 29 -13.87 0.35 -2.47
CA ALA A 29 -14.18 -0.54 -1.36
C ALA A 29 -14.99 0.14 -0.26
N THR A 30 -14.71 1.40 0.04
CA THR A 30 -15.33 2.14 1.14
C THR A 30 -16.49 3.03 0.70
N GLY A 31 -16.53 3.43 -0.57
CA GLY A 31 -17.46 4.45 -1.07
C GLY A 31 -17.04 5.88 -0.74
N ASP A 32 -15.93 6.07 -0.04
CA ASP A 32 -15.40 7.36 0.36
C ASP A 32 -14.52 7.99 -0.73
N ILE A 33 -14.30 9.29 -0.64
CA ILE A 33 -13.40 10.01 -1.55
C ILE A 33 -12.04 10.17 -0.87
N ILE A 34 -11.09 9.33 -1.26
CA ILE A 34 -9.72 9.37 -0.77
C ILE A 34 -8.83 10.11 -1.77
N SER A 35 -7.95 10.93 -1.26
CA SER A 35 -6.94 11.65 -2.05
C SER A 35 -5.57 11.47 -1.43
N TYR A 36 -4.54 11.77 -2.17
CA TYR A 36 -3.16 11.75 -1.68
C TYR A 36 -2.45 13.07 -2.00
N SER A 37 -1.44 13.40 -1.20
CA SER A 37 -0.64 14.58 -1.42
C SER A 37 0.09 14.51 -2.77
N PRO A 38 0.11 15.58 -3.57
CA PRO A 38 0.92 15.62 -4.78
C PRO A 38 2.43 15.64 -4.48
N MET A 39 2.80 15.87 -3.22
CA MET A 39 4.20 15.95 -2.80
C MET A 39 4.73 14.57 -2.44
N MET A 40 5.74 14.14 -3.19
CA MET A 40 6.50 12.93 -2.90
C MET A 40 7.77 13.30 -2.14
N GLN A 41 7.95 12.73 -0.96
CA GLN A 41 9.13 12.94 -0.14
C GLN A 41 10.18 11.86 -0.43
N LYS A 42 11.41 12.28 -0.65
CA LYS A 42 12.56 11.38 -0.61
C LYS A 42 12.98 11.22 0.85
N ILE A 43 13.03 9.98 1.32
CA ILE A 43 13.39 9.66 2.70
C ILE A 43 14.65 8.81 2.74
N GLY A 44 15.46 8.94 3.77
CA GLY A 44 16.68 8.14 3.94
C GLY A 44 16.46 6.85 4.72
N LYS A 45 15.34 6.75 5.43
CA LYS A 45 14.97 5.57 6.25
C LYS A 45 13.46 5.47 6.32
N THR A 46 12.97 4.27 6.57
CA THR A 46 11.54 4.02 6.77
C THR A 46 11.23 3.97 8.26
N CYS A 47 10.55 4.98 8.75
CA CYS A 47 9.99 5.03 10.10
C CYS A 47 8.47 4.96 9.99
N LEU A 48 7.86 4.08 10.76
CA LEU A 48 6.43 3.91 10.86
C LEU A 48 5.95 4.46 12.19
N THR A 49 4.93 5.29 12.11
CA THR A 49 4.25 5.80 13.31
C THR A 49 3.21 4.78 13.78
N PRO A 50 2.79 4.82 15.05
CA PRO A 50 1.64 4.02 15.48
C PRO A 50 0.41 4.30 14.62
N ASP A 51 -0.54 3.40 14.47
CA ASP A 51 -0.73 2.17 15.23
C ASP A 51 -0.55 0.91 14.39
N ILE A 52 -0.79 0.97 13.07
CA ILE A 52 -0.84 -0.18 12.18
C ILE A 52 0.03 0.04 10.94
N GLY A 53 0.87 -0.94 10.63
CA GLY A 53 1.60 -1.03 9.37
C GLY A 53 1.21 -2.29 8.60
N THR A 54 0.83 -2.15 7.34
CA THR A 54 0.67 -3.27 6.42
C THR A 54 1.86 -3.34 5.47
N PHE A 55 2.35 -4.55 5.20
CA PHE A 55 3.58 -4.77 4.45
C PHE A 55 3.36 -5.80 3.36
N VAL A 56 3.83 -5.48 2.15
CA VAL A 56 3.90 -6.43 1.04
C VAL A 56 5.24 -6.29 0.35
N MET A 57 5.95 -7.40 0.19
CA MET A 57 7.14 -7.47 -0.65
C MET A 57 6.74 -7.81 -2.09
N PHE A 58 7.40 -7.21 -3.04
CA PHE A 58 7.32 -7.62 -4.43
C PHE A 58 8.71 -7.97 -4.96
N THR A 59 8.75 -8.93 -5.89
CA THR A 59 9.97 -9.43 -6.54
C THR A 59 9.70 -9.67 -8.01
N GLY A 60 10.75 -9.90 -8.78
CA GLY A 60 10.66 -10.13 -10.22
C GLY A 60 11.61 -9.22 -10.98
N SER A 61 11.11 -8.47 -11.96
CA SER A 61 11.92 -7.49 -12.70
C SER A 61 12.54 -6.41 -11.83
N MET A 62 11.95 -6.20 -10.67
CA MET A 62 12.48 -5.39 -9.57
C MET A 62 12.04 -5.98 -8.24
N ALA A 63 12.69 -5.56 -7.16
CA ALA A 63 12.31 -5.95 -5.80
C ALA A 63 12.04 -4.71 -4.94
N GLY A 64 11.09 -4.83 -4.03
CA GLY A 64 10.76 -3.74 -3.13
C GLY A 64 9.81 -4.15 -2.02
N LEU A 65 9.59 -3.20 -1.11
CA LEU A 65 8.62 -3.28 -0.05
C LEU A 65 7.64 -2.12 -0.18
N VAL A 66 6.37 -2.44 -0.20
CA VAL A 66 5.29 -1.46 -0.03
C VAL A 66 4.81 -1.52 1.41
N VAL A 67 4.69 -0.36 2.00
CA VAL A 67 4.15 -0.18 3.35
C VAL A 67 3.02 0.83 3.29
N ILE A 68 1.90 0.49 3.91
CA ILE A 68 0.83 1.46 4.21
C ILE A 68 0.69 1.51 5.72
N ASN A 69 0.80 2.72 6.26
CA ASN A 69 0.80 2.96 7.70
C ASN A 69 -0.43 3.79 8.08
N PHE A 70 -1.20 3.31 9.04
CA PHE A 70 -2.44 3.92 9.49
C PHE A 70 -2.42 4.23 10.98
N PRO A 71 -2.90 5.40 11.41
CA PRO A 71 -3.42 5.57 12.76
C PRO A 71 -4.61 4.63 12.99
N LYS A 72 -4.83 4.22 14.24
CA LYS A 72 -5.93 3.30 14.59
C LYS A 72 -7.31 3.81 14.14
N ASP A 73 -7.56 5.11 14.28
CA ASP A 73 -8.86 5.70 13.93
C ASP A 73 -9.10 5.62 12.43
N THR A 74 -8.08 5.91 11.61
CA THR A 74 -8.15 5.76 10.14
C THR A 74 -8.35 4.30 9.73
N ALA A 75 -7.65 3.37 10.39
CA ALA A 75 -7.81 1.95 10.12
C ALA A 75 -9.22 1.46 10.41
N MET A 76 -9.80 1.90 11.54
CA MET A 76 -11.18 1.57 11.92
C MET A 76 -12.21 2.20 10.98
N GLU A 77 -11.98 3.44 10.54
CA GLU A 77 -12.84 4.11 9.57
C GLU A 77 -12.88 3.35 8.23
N ILE A 78 -11.70 3.00 7.70
CA ILE A 78 -11.58 2.19 6.46
C ILE A 78 -12.27 0.84 6.65
N TYR A 79 -12.01 0.14 7.74
CA TYR A 79 -12.62 -1.14 8.06
C TYR A 79 -14.15 -1.03 8.11
N SER A 80 -14.68 -0.06 8.87
CA SER A 80 -16.12 0.12 9.04
C SER A 80 -16.80 0.44 7.70
N SER A 81 -16.27 1.38 6.95
CA SER A 81 -16.81 1.74 5.63
C SER A 81 -16.78 0.55 4.66
N TYR A 82 -15.69 -0.22 4.65
CA TYR A 82 -15.54 -1.40 3.80
C TYR A 82 -16.55 -2.49 4.17
N MET A 83 -16.67 -2.85 5.44
CA MET A 83 -17.57 -3.91 5.89
C MET A 83 -19.04 -3.49 5.72
N THR A 84 -19.39 -2.24 5.98
CA THR A 84 -20.73 -1.70 5.75
C THR A 84 -21.07 -1.71 4.26
N SER A 85 -20.12 -1.37 3.38
CA SER A 85 -20.32 -1.46 1.93
C SER A 85 -20.59 -2.88 1.45
N MET A 86 -20.10 -3.88 2.18
CA MET A 86 -20.38 -5.31 1.95
C MET A 86 -21.67 -5.80 2.58
N GLY A 87 -22.41 -4.93 3.29
CA GLY A 87 -23.72 -5.22 3.85
C GLY A 87 -23.72 -5.69 5.30
N LEU A 88 -22.61 -5.54 6.05
CA LEU A 88 -22.60 -5.77 7.48
C LEU A 88 -23.28 -4.62 8.22
N ASP A 89 -24.07 -4.97 9.25
CA ASP A 89 -24.63 -3.97 10.17
C ASP A 89 -23.52 -3.42 11.09
N GLU A 90 -23.60 -2.13 11.40
CA GLU A 90 -22.63 -1.47 12.30
C GLU A 90 -22.48 -2.17 13.65
N LYS A 91 -23.56 -2.74 14.18
CA LYS A 91 -23.57 -3.47 15.47
C LYS A 91 -22.73 -4.76 15.45
N ASP A 92 -22.47 -5.31 14.25
CA ASP A 92 -21.74 -6.56 14.05
C ASP A 92 -20.25 -6.31 13.71
N LEU A 93 -19.84 -5.03 13.65
CA LEU A 93 -18.45 -4.66 13.37
C LEU A 93 -17.56 -4.88 14.59
N ALA A 94 -16.30 -5.26 14.33
CA ALA A 94 -15.28 -5.34 15.38
C ALA A 94 -15.05 -3.97 16.04
N ALA A 95 -15.02 -3.96 17.36
CA ALA A 95 -14.85 -2.74 18.14
C ALA A 95 -13.39 -2.36 18.35
N ASN A 96 -12.46 -3.26 18.07
CA ASN A 96 -11.04 -3.08 18.36
C ASN A 96 -10.17 -3.24 17.11
N TYR A 97 -9.33 -2.25 16.85
CA TYR A 97 -8.43 -2.23 15.70
C TYR A 97 -7.38 -3.37 15.72
N THR A 98 -7.20 -4.04 16.85
CA THR A 98 -6.28 -5.18 16.99
C THR A 98 -6.97 -6.53 16.73
N SER A 99 -8.24 -6.55 16.38
CA SER A 99 -8.97 -7.79 16.10
C SER A 99 -8.54 -8.43 14.78
N ASP A 100 -8.74 -9.74 14.67
CA ASP A 100 -8.43 -10.50 13.46
C ASP A 100 -9.26 -10.02 12.27
N GLU A 101 -10.53 -9.64 12.50
CA GLU A 101 -11.43 -9.15 11.44
C GLU A 101 -10.90 -7.85 10.81
N VAL A 102 -10.37 -6.93 11.61
CA VAL A 102 -9.75 -5.71 11.10
C VAL A 102 -8.47 -6.04 10.34
N SER A 103 -7.65 -6.94 10.89
CA SER A 103 -6.43 -7.41 10.25
C SER A 103 -6.69 -8.05 8.88
N ASP A 104 -7.65 -8.95 8.82
CA ASP A 104 -8.00 -9.67 7.60
C ASP A 104 -8.57 -8.72 6.54
N SER A 105 -9.43 -7.78 6.96
CA SER A 105 -10.02 -6.79 6.06
C SER A 105 -8.98 -5.84 5.46
N LEU A 106 -8.08 -5.30 6.28
CA LEU A 106 -6.98 -4.46 5.80
C LEU A 106 -5.98 -5.26 4.94
N GLY A 107 -5.74 -6.52 5.29
CA GLY A 107 -4.91 -7.44 4.50
C GLY A 107 -5.51 -7.69 3.11
N GLU A 108 -6.83 -7.88 3.02
CA GLU A 108 -7.54 -8.06 1.74
C GLU A 108 -7.47 -6.78 0.89
N LEU A 109 -7.73 -5.61 1.48
CA LEU A 109 -7.57 -4.34 0.78
C LEU A 109 -6.13 -4.14 0.28
N MET A 110 -5.13 -4.51 1.07
CA MET A 110 -3.73 -4.44 0.66
C MET A 110 -3.44 -5.38 -0.51
N ASN A 111 -3.99 -6.60 -0.52
CA ASN A 111 -3.90 -7.52 -1.64
C ASN A 111 -4.46 -6.90 -2.93
N GLN A 112 -5.64 -6.27 -2.84
CA GLN A 112 -6.27 -5.62 -3.98
C GLN A 112 -5.44 -4.43 -4.49
N ILE A 113 -4.89 -3.62 -3.59
CA ILE A 113 -4.02 -2.48 -3.92
C ILE A 113 -2.79 -2.96 -4.68
N ILE A 114 -2.07 -3.93 -4.14
CA ILE A 114 -0.84 -4.43 -4.76
C ILE A 114 -1.14 -5.19 -6.06
N GLY A 115 -2.24 -5.94 -6.11
CA GLY A 115 -2.69 -6.59 -7.34
C GLY A 115 -3.02 -5.58 -8.45
N SER A 116 -3.66 -4.46 -8.11
CA SER A 116 -3.90 -3.35 -9.04
C SER A 116 -2.59 -2.71 -9.51
N PHE A 117 -1.70 -2.40 -8.56
CA PHE A 117 -0.40 -1.82 -8.83
C PHE A 117 0.47 -2.70 -9.74
N THR A 118 0.61 -4.00 -9.42
CA THR A 118 1.44 -4.94 -10.21
C THR A 118 0.88 -5.13 -11.62
N ARG A 119 -0.44 -5.15 -11.77
CA ARG A 119 -1.11 -5.21 -13.08
C ARG A 119 -0.82 -3.96 -13.91
N GLU A 120 -0.90 -2.78 -13.30
CA GLU A 120 -0.59 -1.52 -13.97
C GLU A 120 0.87 -1.49 -14.42
N MET A 121 1.80 -1.94 -13.57
CA MET A 121 3.22 -2.03 -13.90
C MET A 121 3.45 -3.01 -15.06
N SER A 122 2.83 -4.18 -15.03
CA SER A 122 2.93 -5.16 -16.12
C SER A 122 2.45 -4.60 -17.45
N ASN A 123 1.30 -3.91 -17.45
CA ASN A 123 0.70 -3.37 -18.66
C ASN A 123 1.49 -2.19 -19.24
N LYS A 124 1.94 -1.26 -18.40
CA LYS A 124 2.63 -0.03 -18.85
C LYS A 124 4.10 -0.24 -19.15
N LEU A 125 4.78 -1.07 -18.39
CA LEU A 125 6.22 -1.22 -18.42
C LEU A 125 6.69 -2.58 -18.92
N ARG A 126 5.77 -3.50 -19.18
CA ARG A 126 6.04 -4.90 -19.57
C ARG A 126 6.98 -5.61 -18.60
N ILE A 127 6.90 -5.24 -17.32
CA ILE A 127 7.64 -5.91 -16.24
C ILE A 127 6.73 -6.90 -15.52
N GLN A 128 7.31 -7.98 -15.03
CA GLN A 128 6.59 -8.98 -14.24
C GLN A 128 7.00 -8.85 -12.78
N LEU A 129 5.99 -8.71 -11.93
CA LEU A 129 6.15 -8.63 -10.48
C LEU A 129 5.32 -9.73 -9.82
N SER A 130 5.91 -10.38 -8.84
CA SER A 130 5.24 -11.30 -7.92
C SER A 130 5.18 -10.66 -6.54
N GLN A 131 4.09 -10.85 -5.83
CA GLN A 131 3.89 -10.27 -4.50
C GLN A 131 3.85 -11.36 -3.43
N SER A 132 4.29 -11.01 -2.22
CA SER A 132 4.09 -11.82 -1.03
C SER A 132 2.67 -11.65 -0.49
N GLN A 133 2.28 -12.52 0.43
CA GLN A 133 1.11 -12.30 1.27
C GLN A 133 1.29 -11.03 2.10
N PRO A 134 0.26 -10.18 2.23
CA PRO A 134 0.30 -9.04 3.15
C PRO A 134 0.55 -9.49 4.58
N LYS A 135 1.32 -8.69 5.29
CA LYS A 135 1.52 -8.82 6.73
C LYS A 135 1.09 -7.54 7.41
N MET A 136 0.39 -7.67 8.51
CA MET A 136 0.01 -6.55 9.35
C MET A 136 0.79 -6.59 10.65
N LEU A 137 1.23 -5.42 11.09
CA LEU A 137 1.92 -5.22 12.36
C LEU A 137 1.20 -4.12 13.14
N VAL A 138 0.77 -4.46 14.35
CA VAL A 138 0.29 -3.48 15.33
C VAL A 138 1.49 -2.95 16.10
N MET A 139 1.65 -1.64 16.11
CA MET A 139 2.81 -0.96 16.66
C MET A 139 2.38 0.02 17.75
N PRO A 140 2.70 -0.25 19.02
CA PRO A 140 2.38 0.68 20.11
C PRO A 140 3.28 1.93 20.13
N GLN A 141 4.35 1.92 19.38
CA GLN A 141 5.34 3.00 19.28
C GLN A 141 5.96 3.07 17.88
N GLU A 142 6.69 4.12 17.60
CA GLU A 142 7.41 4.25 16.32
C GLU A 142 8.37 3.09 16.09
N VAL A 143 8.35 2.54 14.88
CA VAL A 143 9.21 1.44 14.46
C VAL A 143 10.03 1.88 13.25
N GLN A 144 11.34 1.69 13.32
CA GLN A 144 12.22 1.85 12.18
C GLN A 144 12.42 0.51 11.47
N ILE A 145 12.17 0.47 10.17
CA ILE A 145 12.41 -0.70 9.34
C ILE A 145 13.72 -0.53 8.60
N ASN A 146 14.60 -1.50 8.77
CA ASN A 146 15.80 -1.65 7.97
C ASN A 146 15.60 -2.81 6.98
N ILE A 147 15.60 -2.50 5.68
CA ILE A 147 15.50 -3.50 4.63
C ILE A 147 16.91 -3.71 4.09
N ASN A 148 17.44 -4.88 4.36
CA ASN A 148 18.74 -5.27 3.82
C ASN A 148 18.52 -5.98 2.47
N LEU A 149 18.16 -5.21 1.46
CA LEU A 149 18.19 -5.66 0.08
C LEU A 149 19.59 -5.34 -0.44
N ASN A 150 20.26 -6.33 -1.02
CA ASN A 150 21.53 -6.13 -1.75
C ASN A 150 21.27 -5.32 -3.04
N LEU A 151 20.85 -4.07 -2.87
CA LEU A 151 20.57 -3.14 -3.95
C LEU A 151 21.64 -2.06 -3.94
N ASP A 152 22.26 -1.82 -5.08
CA ASP A 152 23.30 -0.80 -5.22
C ASP A 152 22.81 0.61 -4.92
N ASN A 153 21.52 0.89 -5.13
CA ASN A 153 20.89 2.18 -4.83
C ASN A 153 19.42 2.03 -4.41
N PRO A 154 19.13 1.76 -3.14
CA PRO A 154 17.75 1.68 -2.68
C PRO A 154 17.06 3.05 -2.73
N LEU A 155 15.85 3.09 -3.29
CA LEU A 155 15.03 4.29 -3.38
C LEU A 155 13.91 4.23 -2.34
N TYR A 156 13.94 5.15 -1.39
CA TYR A 156 12.87 5.31 -0.41
C TYR A 156 12.01 6.53 -0.77
N ARG A 157 10.71 6.32 -0.85
CA ARG A 157 9.72 7.36 -1.15
C ARG A 157 8.54 7.25 -0.21
N ARG A 158 7.98 8.40 0.15
CA ARG A 158 6.79 8.52 0.98
C ARG A 158 5.80 9.51 0.34
N VAL A 159 4.52 9.14 0.40
CA VAL A 159 3.38 10.03 0.10
C VAL A 159 2.38 9.91 1.25
N THR A 160 1.72 11.00 1.59
CA THR A 160 0.66 11.04 2.61
C THR A 160 -0.67 11.29 1.94
#